data_dfe3ee8ae3598e10b1a69973e930bc5a
#
_entry.id   dfe3ee8ae3598e10b1a69973e930bc5a
#
_cell.length_a   1.000
_cell.length_b   1.000
_cell.length_c   1.000
_cell.angle_alpha   90.00
_cell.angle_beta   90.00
_cell.angle_gamma   90.00
#
_symmetry.space_group_name_H-M   'P 1'
#
loop_
_entity.id
_entity.type
_entity.pdbx_description
1 polymer ?
#
loop_
_entity_poly.entity_id
_entity_poly.type
_entity_poly.pdbx_seq_one_letter_code
_entity_poly.pdbx_strand_id
1 'polypeptide(L)'
;EGMPEILGAHLEGPYFAPGQAGAQDPRYLHSPQRREYLGLLERFAFIRRWTAAPELPGGLELERDLAERGVVASIGHSDAVYEQVLEASRNGYRLVTHLFNAMSRLVRRNAWMHLGVAESALAIEGLPVEIIADGRHLPPPLLRLIYRVKGPEGVCLTTDAMRAAGQDVRESVIGGLDQGRKVLVEDGVAFMPDRQSFAGSVAT
;
A
#
# COMPACT_ATOMS: atom_id res chain seq x y z
N GLU A 1 -26.30 -7.19 18.85
CA GLU A 1 -25.71 -6.37 17.77
C GLU A 1 -24.41 -7.04 17.39
N GLY A 2 -24.24 -7.37 16.10
CA GLY A 2 -23.21 -8.28 15.63
C GLY A 2 -21.81 -7.69 15.72
N MET A 3 -20.82 -8.54 15.98
CA MET A 3 -19.39 -8.21 15.82
C MET A 3 -19.10 -7.94 14.34
N PRO A 4 -18.11 -7.07 14.02
CA PRO A 4 -17.64 -6.91 12.64
C PRO A 4 -17.21 -8.25 12.06
N GLU A 5 -17.50 -8.48 10.78
CA GLU A 5 -17.05 -9.66 10.07
C GLU A 5 -15.60 -9.47 9.61
N ILE A 6 -14.74 -10.46 9.88
CA ILE A 6 -13.36 -10.49 9.36
C ILE A 6 -13.38 -11.24 8.05
N LEU A 7 -13.24 -10.52 6.93
CA LEU A 7 -13.24 -11.09 5.59
C LEU A 7 -11.95 -11.83 5.23
N GLY A 8 -10.84 -11.49 5.88
CA GLY A 8 -9.53 -12.08 5.66
C GLY A 8 -8.40 -11.17 6.07
N ALA A 9 -7.18 -11.57 5.74
CA ALA A 9 -5.98 -10.78 5.96
C ALA A 9 -5.49 -10.12 4.66
N HIS A 10 -5.02 -8.90 4.80
CA HIS A 10 -4.22 -8.20 3.81
C HIS A 10 -2.75 -8.25 4.26
N LEU A 11 -1.89 -8.86 3.46
CA LEU A 11 -0.45 -8.81 3.67
C LEU A 11 0.10 -7.59 2.92
N GLU A 12 0.77 -6.72 3.64
CA GLU A 12 1.40 -5.52 3.10
C GLU A 12 2.93 -5.69 3.18
N GLY A 13 3.52 -6.08 2.07
CA GLY A 13 4.94 -6.43 1.97
C GLY A 13 5.24 -7.90 2.32
N PRO A 14 6.53 -8.23 2.53
CA PRO A 14 7.73 -7.38 2.55
C PRO A 14 8.32 -7.02 1.17
N TYR A 15 7.64 -7.34 0.09
CA TYR A 15 8.09 -7.21 -1.30
C TYR A 15 7.92 -5.78 -1.81
N PHE A 16 8.73 -4.84 -1.28
CA PHE A 16 8.65 -3.40 -1.51
C PHE A 16 9.93 -2.85 -2.10
N ALA A 17 9.79 -1.80 -2.92
CA ALA A 17 10.93 -1.04 -3.40
C ALA A 17 11.64 -0.36 -2.23
N PRO A 18 12.97 -0.47 -2.10
CA PRO A 18 13.69 0.12 -0.97
C PRO A 18 13.49 1.62 -0.82
N GLY A 19 13.32 2.35 -1.94
CA GLY A 19 13.06 3.80 -1.95
C GLY A 19 11.66 4.17 -1.43
N GLN A 20 10.74 3.21 -1.34
CA GLN A 20 9.36 3.41 -0.93
C GLN A 20 9.01 2.65 0.36
N ALA A 21 9.99 2.42 1.22
CA ALA A 21 9.80 1.71 2.50
C ALA A 21 8.72 2.37 3.40
N GLY A 22 8.56 3.69 3.33
CA GLY A 22 7.66 4.41 4.24
C GLY A 22 8.04 4.16 5.71
N ALA A 23 7.10 3.71 6.51
CA ALA A 23 7.34 3.34 7.91
C ALA A 23 7.86 1.91 8.09
N GLN A 24 7.87 1.10 7.04
CA GLN A 24 8.38 -0.28 7.11
C GLN A 24 9.88 -0.29 7.38
N ASP A 25 10.35 -1.34 8.04
CA ASP A 25 11.79 -1.49 8.34
C ASP A 25 12.53 -1.99 7.09
N PRO A 26 13.46 -1.19 6.51
CA PRO A 26 14.16 -1.57 5.29
C PRO A 26 14.97 -2.87 5.40
N ARG A 27 15.31 -3.31 6.60
CA ARG A 27 16.04 -4.57 6.84
C ARG A 27 15.29 -5.82 6.40
N TYR A 28 13.97 -5.73 6.31
CA TYR A 28 13.10 -6.85 5.96
C TYR A 28 12.56 -6.76 4.53
N LEU A 29 12.87 -5.70 3.78
CA LEU A 29 12.40 -5.53 2.42
C LEU A 29 13.27 -6.32 1.43
N HIS A 30 12.62 -7.08 0.58
CA HIS A 30 13.29 -7.87 -0.47
C HIS A 30 12.33 -8.18 -1.63
N SER A 31 12.88 -8.67 -2.73
CA SER A 31 12.07 -9.14 -3.87
C SER A 31 11.28 -10.40 -3.50
N PRO A 32 10.12 -10.64 -4.15
CA PRO A 32 9.34 -11.85 -3.96
C PRO A 32 10.16 -13.12 -4.12
N GLN A 33 10.05 -14.02 -3.15
CA GLN A 33 10.67 -15.35 -3.20
C GLN A 33 9.57 -16.40 -3.26
N ARG A 34 9.47 -17.11 -4.37
CA ARG A 34 8.35 -18.01 -4.66
C ARG A 34 8.09 -19.04 -3.56
N ARG A 35 9.15 -19.64 -3.04
CA ARG A 35 9.03 -20.64 -1.96
C ARG A 35 8.46 -20.05 -0.68
N GLU A 36 8.81 -18.79 -0.36
CA GLU A 36 8.36 -18.10 0.84
C GLU A 36 6.86 -17.79 0.75
N TYR A 37 6.43 -17.05 -0.28
CA TYR A 37 5.04 -16.64 -0.37
C TYR A 37 4.09 -17.81 -0.63
N LEU A 38 4.49 -18.84 -1.39
CA LEU A 38 3.68 -20.05 -1.54
C LEU A 38 3.49 -20.76 -0.19
N GLY A 39 4.54 -20.87 0.62
CA GLY A 39 4.44 -21.45 1.95
C GLY A 39 3.50 -20.69 2.88
N LEU A 40 3.45 -19.35 2.77
CA LEU A 40 2.49 -18.53 3.51
C LEU A 40 1.06 -18.73 3.01
N LEU A 41 0.84 -18.78 1.69
CA LEU A 41 -0.47 -19.00 1.09
C LEU A 41 -1.03 -20.40 1.40
N GLU A 42 -0.19 -21.42 1.43
CA GLU A 42 -0.58 -22.78 1.82
C GLU A 42 -0.95 -22.86 3.30
N ARG A 43 -0.21 -22.16 4.15
CA ARG A 43 -0.42 -22.18 5.61
C ARG A 43 -1.61 -21.34 6.06
N PHE A 44 -1.91 -20.23 5.35
CA PHE A 44 -2.87 -19.23 5.80
C PHE A 44 -3.94 -18.95 4.73
N ALA A 45 -4.92 -19.84 4.64
CA ALA A 45 -6.01 -19.74 3.67
C ALA A 45 -6.91 -18.49 3.82
N PHE A 46 -6.77 -17.74 4.90
CA PHE A 46 -7.51 -16.49 5.13
C PHE A 46 -6.86 -15.25 4.50
N ILE A 47 -5.70 -15.36 3.87
CA ILE A 47 -5.10 -14.27 3.08
C ILE A 47 -6.00 -14.00 1.88
N ARG A 48 -6.43 -12.73 1.71
CA ARG A 48 -7.32 -12.29 0.62
C ARG A 48 -6.69 -11.24 -0.27
N ARG A 49 -5.67 -10.57 0.20
CA ARG A 49 -4.99 -9.51 -0.52
C ARG A 49 -3.52 -9.50 -0.18
N TRP A 50 -2.69 -9.13 -1.17
CA TRP A 50 -1.26 -8.93 -0.97
C TRP A 50 -0.80 -7.69 -1.72
N THR A 51 -0.17 -6.75 -1.01
CA THR A 51 0.44 -5.56 -1.60
C THR A 51 1.93 -5.79 -1.83
N ALA A 52 2.37 -5.52 -3.06
CA ALA A 52 3.77 -5.62 -3.46
C ALA A 52 4.13 -4.59 -4.54
N ALA A 53 5.42 -4.38 -4.74
CA ALA A 53 6.01 -3.59 -5.81
C ALA A 53 6.16 -4.45 -7.08
N PRO A 54 5.40 -4.21 -8.14
CA PRO A 54 5.35 -5.08 -9.32
C PRO A 54 6.64 -5.06 -10.14
N GLU A 55 7.43 -3.98 -10.05
CA GLU A 55 8.70 -3.80 -10.76
C GLU A 55 9.84 -4.63 -10.20
N LEU A 56 9.69 -5.20 -9.01
CA LEU A 56 10.71 -6.06 -8.42
C LEU A 56 10.84 -7.38 -9.18
N PRO A 57 12.05 -7.96 -9.25
CA PRO A 57 12.22 -9.31 -9.79
C PRO A 57 11.26 -10.31 -9.15
N GLY A 58 10.44 -10.99 -9.93
CA GLY A 58 9.41 -11.92 -9.44
C GLY A 58 8.06 -11.27 -9.10
N GLY A 59 7.89 -9.95 -9.23
CA GLY A 59 6.64 -9.26 -8.91
C GLY A 59 5.45 -9.70 -9.76
N LEU A 60 5.64 -9.89 -11.06
CA LEU A 60 4.61 -10.39 -11.97
C LEU A 60 4.36 -11.91 -11.81
N GLU A 61 5.37 -12.67 -11.35
CA GLU A 61 5.18 -14.09 -11.01
C GLU A 61 4.35 -14.24 -9.74
N LEU A 62 4.63 -13.43 -8.73
CA LEU A 62 3.84 -13.35 -7.49
C LEU A 62 2.37 -13.10 -7.82
N GLU A 63 2.06 -12.12 -8.67
CA GLU A 63 0.68 -11.80 -9.06
C GLU A 63 -0.05 -13.02 -9.63
N ARG A 64 0.56 -13.75 -10.59
CA ARG A 64 -0.03 -14.95 -11.19
C ARG A 64 -0.33 -16.03 -10.15
N ASP A 65 0.62 -16.30 -9.27
CA ASP A 65 0.44 -17.29 -8.19
C ASP A 65 -0.65 -16.86 -7.19
N LEU A 66 -0.82 -15.55 -6.94
CA LEU A 66 -1.91 -14.98 -6.12
C LEU A 66 -3.27 -15.13 -6.81
N ALA A 67 -3.35 -14.78 -8.10
CA ALA A 67 -4.58 -14.85 -8.88
C ALA A 67 -5.12 -16.28 -8.98
N GLU A 68 -4.24 -17.28 -9.16
CA GLU A 68 -4.61 -18.71 -9.17
C GLU A 68 -5.26 -19.16 -7.85
N ARG A 69 -5.00 -18.44 -6.76
CA ARG A 69 -5.53 -18.73 -5.41
C ARG A 69 -6.67 -17.80 -4.99
N GLY A 70 -7.12 -16.94 -5.90
CA GLY A 70 -8.16 -15.96 -5.62
C GLY A 70 -7.73 -14.85 -4.64
N VAL A 71 -6.44 -14.59 -4.52
CA VAL A 71 -5.88 -13.52 -3.70
C VAL A 71 -5.66 -12.28 -4.56
N VAL A 72 -6.13 -11.12 -4.11
CA VAL A 72 -6.00 -9.86 -4.83
C VAL A 72 -4.57 -9.34 -4.73
N ALA A 73 -3.88 -9.20 -5.87
CA ALA A 73 -2.63 -8.48 -5.94
C ALA A 73 -2.88 -6.96 -6.02
N SER A 74 -2.20 -6.20 -5.18
CA SER A 74 -2.30 -4.74 -5.10
C SER A 74 -0.92 -4.07 -5.24
N ILE A 75 -0.85 -2.96 -5.97
CA ILE A 75 0.39 -2.19 -6.12
C ILE A 75 0.53 -1.25 -4.92
N GLY A 76 1.67 -1.29 -4.26
CA GLY A 76 2.02 -0.35 -3.20
C GLY A 76 3.50 -0.42 -2.86
N HIS A 77 4.02 0.61 -2.20
CA HIS A 77 5.44 0.71 -1.86
C HIS A 77 6.37 0.46 -3.06
N SER A 78 6.07 1.14 -4.17
CA SER A 78 6.62 0.84 -5.49
C SER A 78 7.27 2.07 -6.13
N ASP A 79 8.41 1.87 -6.77
CA ASP A 79 9.12 2.85 -7.59
C ASP A 79 8.79 2.71 -9.09
N ALA A 80 7.77 1.92 -9.44
CA ALA A 80 7.36 1.67 -10.81
C ALA A 80 7.08 2.97 -11.58
N VAL A 81 7.36 2.94 -12.88
CA VAL A 81 6.97 3.96 -13.86
C VAL A 81 5.73 3.50 -14.61
N TYR A 82 5.14 4.39 -15.42
CA TYR A 82 3.88 4.16 -16.11
C TYR A 82 3.80 2.82 -16.84
N GLU A 83 4.83 2.49 -17.61
CA GLU A 83 4.89 1.26 -18.41
C GLU A 83 4.81 0.01 -17.52
N GLN A 84 5.49 0.04 -16.38
CA GLN A 84 5.50 -1.07 -15.41
C GLN A 84 4.15 -1.19 -14.66
N VAL A 85 3.53 -0.06 -14.30
CA VAL A 85 2.18 -0.06 -13.70
C VAL A 85 1.15 -0.58 -14.70
N LEU A 86 1.24 -0.16 -15.96
CA LEU A 86 0.34 -0.63 -17.04
C LEU A 86 0.53 -2.12 -17.30
N GLU A 87 1.76 -2.60 -17.33
CA GLU A 87 2.05 -4.03 -17.46
C GLU A 87 1.50 -4.82 -16.28
N ALA A 88 1.73 -4.36 -15.05
CA ALA A 88 1.21 -4.98 -13.84
C ALA A 88 -0.34 -5.07 -13.86
N SER A 89 -1.02 -3.98 -14.23
CA SER A 89 -2.49 -3.96 -14.33
C SER A 89 -3.04 -4.94 -15.36
N ARG A 90 -2.33 -5.12 -16.49
CA ARG A 90 -2.69 -6.07 -17.53
C ARG A 90 -2.43 -7.53 -17.13
N ASN A 91 -1.44 -7.76 -16.27
CA ASN A 91 -1.12 -9.08 -15.75
C ASN A 91 -2.01 -9.50 -14.57
N GLY A 92 -2.74 -8.56 -13.91
CA GLY A 92 -3.71 -8.94 -12.90
C GLY A 92 -3.59 -8.21 -11.56
N TYR A 93 -2.65 -7.28 -11.40
CA TYR A 93 -2.73 -6.33 -10.29
C TYR A 93 -4.01 -5.51 -10.43
N ARG A 94 -4.89 -5.58 -9.41
CA ARG A 94 -6.27 -5.08 -9.50
C ARG A 94 -6.57 -3.89 -8.63
N LEU A 95 -5.58 -3.37 -7.88
CA LEU A 95 -5.78 -2.28 -6.94
C LEU A 95 -4.46 -1.55 -6.73
N VAL A 96 -4.53 -0.28 -6.36
CA VAL A 96 -3.39 0.49 -5.85
C VAL A 96 -3.65 0.82 -4.39
N THR A 97 -2.79 0.35 -3.50
CA THR A 97 -2.89 0.53 -2.04
C THR A 97 -2.57 1.97 -1.67
N HIS A 98 -3.33 2.56 -0.73
CA HIS A 98 -3.15 3.89 -0.13
C HIS A 98 -2.50 4.92 -1.07
N LEU A 99 -3.18 5.18 -2.19
CA LEU A 99 -2.71 6.07 -3.26
C LEU A 99 -2.04 7.35 -2.72
N PHE A 100 -0.91 7.74 -3.30
CA PHE A 100 -0.05 8.84 -2.91
C PHE A 100 0.83 8.60 -1.67
N ASN A 101 0.75 7.46 -1.01
CA ASN A 101 1.62 7.12 0.12
C ASN A 101 2.64 6.06 -0.31
N ALA A 102 3.91 6.26 0.08
CA ALA A 102 5.01 5.34 -0.20
C ALA A 102 5.01 4.79 -1.64
N MET A 103 5.01 5.68 -2.64
CA MET A 103 5.07 5.33 -4.06
C MET A 103 5.69 6.43 -4.90
N SER A 104 6.22 6.05 -6.07
CA SER A 104 6.80 6.97 -7.03
C SER A 104 5.79 8.01 -7.53
N ARG A 105 6.31 9.18 -7.84
CA ARG A 105 5.57 10.37 -8.30
C ARG A 105 6.08 10.83 -9.65
N LEU A 106 5.34 11.76 -10.24
CA LEU A 106 5.77 12.49 -11.42
C LEU A 106 7.18 13.06 -11.25
N VAL A 107 8.08 12.71 -12.15
CA VAL A 107 9.47 13.17 -12.13
C VAL A 107 9.92 13.61 -13.51
N ARG A 108 10.80 14.63 -13.56
CA ARG A 108 11.46 15.04 -14.79
C ARG A 108 12.84 14.39 -14.88
N ARG A 109 13.09 13.61 -15.95
CA ARG A 109 14.40 13.01 -16.26
C ARG A 109 14.81 13.42 -17.67
N ASN A 110 16.01 13.97 -17.85
CA ASN A 110 16.48 14.43 -19.16
C ASN A 110 15.45 15.26 -19.94
N ALA A 111 14.85 16.26 -19.30
CA ALA A 111 13.77 17.12 -19.77
C ALA A 111 12.40 16.43 -19.98
N TRP A 112 12.30 15.13 -20.01
CA TRP A 112 11.04 14.40 -20.18
C TRP A 112 10.32 14.17 -18.85
N MET A 113 8.99 14.25 -18.89
CA MET A 113 8.13 13.90 -17.74
C MET A 113 7.85 12.41 -17.73
N HIS A 114 8.05 11.79 -16.58
CA HIS A 114 7.74 10.38 -16.35
C HIS A 114 6.71 10.29 -15.23
N LEU A 115 5.63 9.54 -15.48
CA LEU A 115 4.62 9.26 -14.46
C LEU A 115 5.16 8.20 -13.50
N GLY A 116 4.97 8.42 -12.21
CA GLY A 116 5.13 7.38 -11.20
C GLY A 116 3.86 6.58 -11.00
N VAL A 117 3.83 5.73 -9.97
CA VAL A 117 2.65 4.91 -9.62
C VAL A 117 1.42 5.78 -9.38
N ALA A 118 1.57 6.88 -8.64
CA ALA A 118 0.42 7.71 -8.25
C ALA A 118 -0.32 8.30 -9.47
N GLU A 119 0.39 8.89 -10.41
CA GLU A 119 -0.19 9.46 -11.63
C GLU A 119 -0.64 8.37 -12.59
N SER A 120 0.11 7.28 -12.70
CA SER A 120 -0.26 6.12 -13.52
C SER A 120 -1.57 5.50 -13.06
N ALA A 121 -1.77 5.35 -11.76
CA ALA A 121 -2.99 4.84 -11.19
C ALA A 121 -4.21 5.71 -11.55
N LEU A 122 -4.03 7.04 -11.61
CA LEU A 122 -5.10 7.96 -12.03
C LEU A 122 -5.35 7.90 -13.54
N ALA A 123 -4.32 7.68 -14.34
CA ALA A 123 -4.41 7.69 -15.81
C ALA A 123 -4.91 6.35 -16.39
N ILE A 124 -4.69 5.23 -15.73
CA ILE A 124 -5.10 3.90 -16.19
C ILE A 124 -6.58 3.68 -15.85
N GLU A 125 -7.40 3.53 -16.88
CA GLU A 125 -8.80 3.15 -16.73
C GLU A 125 -8.93 1.74 -16.15
N GLY A 126 -9.96 1.51 -15.33
CA GLY A 126 -10.23 0.18 -14.77
C GLY A 126 -9.26 -0.30 -13.69
N LEU A 127 -8.28 0.53 -13.27
CA LEU A 127 -7.41 0.26 -12.13
C LEU A 127 -7.91 1.04 -10.90
N PRO A 128 -8.65 0.42 -9.97
CA PRO A 128 -9.14 1.07 -8.76
C PRO A 128 -8.00 1.49 -7.84
N VAL A 129 -8.27 2.47 -7.00
CA VAL A 129 -7.33 3.00 -6.02
C VAL A 129 -7.92 2.97 -4.62
N GLU A 130 -7.09 2.69 -3.65
CA GLU A 130 -7.43 2.82 -2.24
C GLU A 130 -6.91 4.15 -1.71
N ILE A 131 -7.69 4.85 -0.89
CA ILE A 131 -7.30 6.13 -0.31
C ILE A 131 -7.52 6.15 1.21
N ILE A 132 -6.62 6.82 1.92
CA ILE A 132 -6.77 7.16 3.34
C ILE A 132 -7.44 8.55 3.38
N ALA A 133 -8.71 8.58 3.77
CA ALA A 133 -9.52 9.80 3.73
C ALA A 133 -9.61 10.52 5.09
N ASP A 134 -8.58 10.41 5.92
CA ASP A 134 -8.50 11.00 7.26
C ASP A 134 -8.25 12.52 7.26
N GLY A 135 -8.04 13.13 6.09
CA GLY A 135 -7.73 14.55 5.94
C GLY A 135 -6.31 14.94 6.40
N ARG A 136 -5.47 13.96 6.74
CA ARG A 136 -4.07 14.11 7.12
C ARG A 136 -3.13 13.55 6.05
N HIS A 137 -3.31 12.30 5.67
CA HIS A 137 -2.53 11.67 4.60
C HIS A 137 -2.75 12.38 3.26
N LEU A 138 -3.99 12.71 2.95
CA LEU A 138 -4.35 13.40 1.71
C LEU A 138 -5.17 14.67 2.02
N PRO A 139 -4.77 15.84 1.49
CA PRO A 139 -5.55 17.05 1.68
C PRO A 139 -6.89 16.97 0.92
N PRO A 140 -7.97 17.61 1.42
CA PRO A 140 -9.30 17.53 0.81
C PRO A 140 -9.38 17.90 -0.69
N PRO A 141 -8.59 18.86 -1.23
CA PRO A 141 -8.57 19.11 -2.66
C PRO A 141 -8.09 17.93 -3.49
N LEU A 142 -7.10 17.16 -2.98
CA LEU A 142 -6.57 15.98 -3.66
C LEU A 142 -7.57 14.81 -3.60
N LEU A 143 -8.24 14.59 -2.47
CA LEU A 143 -9.32 13.62 -2.35
C LEU A 143 -10.43 13.89 -3.38
N ARG A 144 -10.84 15.17 -3.54
CA ARG A 144 -11.82 15.57 -4.57
C ARG A 144 -11.33 15.31 -6.00
N LEU A 145 -10.05 15.55 -6.27
CA LEU A 145 -9.46 15.28 -7.59
C LEU A 145 -9.48 13.78 -7.90
N ILE A 146 -9.02 12.95 -6.96
CA ILE A 146 -9.02 11.48 -7.11
C ILE A 146 -10.44 11.00 -7.41
N TYR A 147 -11.41 11.41 -6.60
CA TYR A 147 -12.80 11.00 -6.78
C TYR A 147 -13.39 11.43 -8.14
N ARG A 148 -13.07 12.64 -8.62
CA ARG A 148 -13.51 13.11 -9.94
C ARG A 148 -12.93 12.31 -11.09
N VAL A 149 -11.68 11.87 -10.95
CA VAL A 149 -10.99 11.10 -12.01
C VAL A 149 -11.42 9.65 -12.01
N LYS A 150 -11.53 9.02 -10.83
CA LYS A 150 -11.78 7.57 -10.71
C LYS A 150 -13.27 7.22 -10.58
N GLY A 151 -14.09 8.16 -10.13
CA GLY A 151 -15.51 7.90 -9.83
C GLY A 151 -15.70 7.00 -8.60
N PRO A 152 -16.96 6.77 -8.19
CA PRO A 152 -17.27 5.97 -7.02
C PRO A 152 -16.85 4.51 -7.13
N GLU A 153 -16.92 3.92 -8.31
CA GLU A 153 -16.54 2.52 -8.57
C GLU A 153 -15.03 2.31 -8.61
N GLY A 154 -14.26 3.38 -8.80
CA GLY A 154 -12.80 3.35 -8.89
C GLY A 154 -12.06 3.70 -7.59
N VAL A 155 -12.79 3.92 -6.48
CA VAL A 155 -12.20 4.35 -5.20
C VAL A 155 -12.65 3.43 -4.07
N CYS A 156 -11.67 2.87 -3.34
CA CYS A 156 -11.88 2.17 -2.07
C CYS A 156 -11.39 3.05 -0.92
N LEU A 157 -12.06 2.98 0.23
CA LEU A 157 -11.62 3.65 1.45
C LEU A 157 -10.89 2.67 2.36
N THR A 158 -9.79 3.13 2.94
CA THR A 158 -9.10 2.43 4.03
C THR A 158 -8.76 3.41 5.15
N THR A 159 -8.71 2.93 6.36
CA THR A 159 -8.17 3.71 7.49
C THR A 159 -6.65 3.65 7.51
N ASP A 160 -6.08 2.56 7.03
CA ASP A 160 -4.66 2.22 7.26
C ASP A 160 -4.28 2.39 8.75
N ALA A 161 -5.20 1.93 9.61
CA ALA A 161 -5.12 2.13 11.03
C ALA A 161 -4.02 1.26 11.64
N MET A 162 -3.14 1.90 12.37
CA MET A 162 -2.08 1.22 13.09
C MET A 162 -2.52 0.84 14.51
N ARG A 163 -1.67 0.10 15.21
CA ARG A 163 -1.93 -0.47 16.55
C ARG A 163 -2.48 0.52 17.59
N ALA A 164 -2.17 1.81 17.49
CA ALA A 164 -2.65 2.83 18.42
C ALA A 164 -4.10 3.31 18.12
N ALA A 165 -4.73 2.82 17.05
CA ALA A 165 -6.10 3.22 16.71
C ALA A 165 -7.06 2.88 17.86
N GLY A 166 -7.94 3.83 18.20
CA GLY A 166 -8.87 3.71 19.31
C GLY A 166 -8.24 3.78 20.72
N GLN A 167 -6.94 4.14 20.83
CA GLN A 167 -6.24 4.25 22.11
C GLN A 167 -5.84 5.71 22.38
N ASP A 168 -5.90 6.13 23.64
CA ASP A 168 -5.39 7.44 24.09
C ASP A 168 -3.91 7.31 24.49
N VAL A 169 -3.05 7.24 23.48
CA VAL A 169 -1.60 7.10 23.65
C VAL A 169 -0.86 8.11 22.78
N ARG A 170 0.31 8.56 23.26
CA ARG A 170 1.18 9.49 22.50
C ARG A 170 2.31 8.79 21.76
N GLU A 171 2.53 7.54 22.06
CA GLU A 171 3.59 6.72 21.47
C GLU A 171 3.10 5.31 21.27
N SER A 172 3.61 4.65 20.24
CA SER A 172 3.32 3.24 19.93
C SER A 172 4.51 2.63 19.20
N VAL A 173 4.31 1.42 18.66
CA VAL A 173 5.32 0.68 17.90
C VAL A 173 4.70 0.16 16.63
N ILE A 174 5.37 0.33 15.48
CA ILE A 174 5.05 -0.36 14.24
C ILE A 174 5.94 -1.59 14.06
N GLY A 175 5.36 -2.71 13.61
CA GLY A 175 6.04 -4.00 13.54
C GLY A 175 5.92 -4.82 14.82
N GLY A 176 6.90 -5.69 15.11
CA GLY A 176 6.92 -6.53 16.31
C GLY A 176 7.03 -5.73 17.60
N LEU A 177 6.41 -6.23 18.68
CA LEU A 177 6.42 -5.51 19.97
C LEU A 177 7.84 -5.30 20.54
N ASP A 178 8.71 -6.29 20.36
CA ASP A 178 10.06 -6.26 20.97
C ASP A 178 11.12 -5.60 20.08
N GLN A 179 10.91 -5.59 18.76
CA GLN A 179 11.91 -5.14 17.78
C GLN A 179 11.35 -4.12 16.79
N GLY A 180 10.10 -3.69 16.96
CA GLY A 180 9.45 -2.73 16.10
C GLY A 180 10.01 -1.32 16.26
N ARG A 181 9.66 -0.47 15.33
CA ARG A 181 10.07 0.93 15.32
C ARG A 181 9.11 1.77 16.16
N LYS A 182 9.65 2.63 17.02
CA LYS A 182 8.85 3.60 17.78
C LYS A 182 8.17 4.58 16.82
N VAL A 183 6.93 4.94 17.14
CA VAL A 183 6.14 5.98 16.44
C VAL A 183 5.55 6.95 17.46
N LEU A 184 5.33 8.19 17.01
CA LEU A 184 4.68 9.25 17.78
C LEU A 184 3.24 9.37 17.30
N VAL A 185 2.29 9.46 18.23
CA VAL A 185 0.86 9.62 17.91
C VAL A 185 0.42 11.04 18.24
N GLU A 186 -0.04 11.74 17.22
CA GLU A 186 -0.45 13.14 17.32
C GLU A 186 -1.47 13.45 16.21
N ASP A 187 -2.46 14.29 16.48
CA ASP A 187 -3.44 14.78 15.48
C ASP A 187 -4.18 13.69 14.66
N GLY A 188 -4.41 12.53 15.27
CA GLY A 188 -5.14 11.44 14.61
C GLY A 188 -4.29 10.59 13.66
N VAL A 189 -2.97 10.75 13.67
CA VAL A 189 -2.02 9.97 12.85
C VAL A 189 -0.81 9.54 13.67
N ALA A 190 -0.12 8.51 13.20
CA ALA A 190 1.19 8.12 13.72
C ALA A 190 2.29 8.65 12.80
N PHE A 191 3.36 9.16 13.39
CA PHE A 191 4.55 9.66 12.69
C PHE A 191 5.76 8.80 13.00
N MET A 192 6.65 8.65 12.04
CA MET A 192 8.02 8.26 12.34
C MET A 192 8.69 9.35 13.18
N PRO A 193 9.64 9.02 14.09
CA PRO A 193 10.26 10.01 14.99
C PRO A 193 10.95 11.17 14.29
N ASP A 194 11.43 10.98 13.07
CA ASP A 194 12.02 12.02 12.21
C ASP A 194 10.98 12.93 11.52
N ARG A 195 9.69 12.62 11.67
CA ARG A 195 8.54 13.31 11.05
C ARG A 195 8.59 13.39 9.51
N GLN A 196 9.34 12.50 8.85
CA GLN A 196 9.43 12.48 7.39
C GLN A 196 8.33 11.62 6.75
N SER A 197 7.72 10.72 7.52
CA SER A 197 6.63 9.88 7.03
C SER A 197 5.59 9.59 8.11
N PHE A 198 4.37 9.37 7.69
CA PHE A 198 3.34 8.76 8.52
C PHE A 198 3.63 7.26 8.69
N ALA A 199 3.11 6.71 9.77
CA ALA A 199 3.18 5.29 10.11
C ALA A 199 1.77 4.70 10.28
N GLY A 200 0.83 5.18 9.49
CA GLY A 200 -0.57 4.83 9.52
C GLY A 200 -1.45 5.82 10.29
N SER A 201 -2.76 5.63 10.19
CA SER A 201 -3.73 6.44 10.92
C SER A 201 -4.03 5.86 12.31
N VAL A 202 -4.66 6.65 13.15
CA VAL A 202 -5.32 6.19 14.38
C VAL A 202 -6.84 6.39 14.29
N ALA A 203 -7.34 6.65 13.08
CA ALA A 203 -8.76 6.69 12.78
C ALA A 203 -9.40 5.31 12.99
N THR A 204 -10.64 5.30 13.44
CA THR A 204 -11.46 4.11 13.67
C THR A 204 -12.71 4.16 12.81
#